data_05ec13c51b75f9efd6b598029c18a39f
#
_entry.id   05ec13c51b75f9efd6b598029c18a39f
#
_cell.length_a   1.000
_cell.length_b   1.000
_cell.length_c   1.000
_cell.angle_alpha   90.00
_cell.angle_beta   90.00
_cell.angle_gamma   90.00
#
_symmetry.space_group_name_H-M   'P 1'
#
loop_
_entity.id
_entity.type
_entity.pdbx_description
1 polymer ?
#
loop_
_entity_poly.entity_id
_entity_poly.type
_entity_poly.pdbx_seq_one_letter_code
_entity_poly.pdbx_strand_id
1 'polypeptide(L)'
;MLVGDPKQLEPCVLSDAGKMYDLSQSLYGRLFFIFGQYSDGPISMLNIQYRMHPDICRFPSACFYSNRLITDDSVEARMINFTLKPLYLYNITNSSQSCDSAKSSCNEGEAKCIQAFCNLLIAHLAQQRPLVSSNSNNNERSNDNSDDDYDDASSTTNLSISSYRTANDSFNEVEIERRRLQRLSINDSQSAEIQQRIAIITPYKAQVRLLRSYLPSYIEIMTVDSSQGKEKDIVIISCVRSGGNIGFLNDMHRMNVMLTRSKYALYVFGNLTQLANQHAGWEAFVDHAHKNRIICDTNITPIDLPYRED
;
A
#
# COMPACT_ATOMS: atom_id res chain seq x y z
N MET A 1 24.70 18.25 13.56
CA MET A 1 23.24 18.13 13.45
C MET A 1 22.89 16.66 13.33
N LEU A 2 21.95 16.16 14.14
CA LEU A 2 21.39 14.80 14.04
C LEU A 2 19.97 14.92 13.47
N VAL A 3 19.63 14.03 12.55
CA VAL A 3 18.31 13.95 11.93
C VAL A 3 17.80 12.53 12.08
N GLY A 4 16.53 12.36 12.45
CA GLY A 4 15.93 11.05 12.65
C GLY A 4 14.47 11.15 13.08
N ASP A 5 13.83 10.01 13.19
CA ASP A 5 12.45 9.88 13.65
C ASP A 5 12.36 8.79 14.72
N PRO A 6 12.13 9.15 15.98
CA PRO A 6 12.07 8.18 17.08
C PRO A 6 10.78 7.33 17.06
N LYS A 7 9.86 7.61 16.13
CA LYS A 7 8.62 6.85 15.93
C LYS A 7 8.69 5.87 14.76
N GLN A 8 9.84 5.79 14.08
CA GLN A 8 10.13 4.78 13.06
C GLN A 8 11.06 3.71 13.60
N LEU A 9 11.48 2.77 12.73
CA LEU A 9 12.25 1.59 13.15
C LEU A 9 13.57 1.98 13.83
N GLU A 10 13.84 1.31 14.93
CA GLU A 10 15.11 1.39 15.65
C GLU A 10 16.19 0.53 14.97
N PRO A 11 17.48 0.71 15.31
CA PRO A 11 18.55 -0.16 14.83
C PRO A 11 18.29 -1.63 15.12
N CYS A 12 18.49 -2.50 14.11
CA CYS A 12 18.30 -3.92 14.28
C CYS A 12 19.45 -4.54 15.08
N VAL A 13 19.15 -5.03 16.28
CA VAL A 13 20.10 -5.74 17.15
C VAL A 13 19.77 -7.22 17.18
N LEU A 14 20.65 -8.06 16.62
CA LEU A 14 20.46 -9.51 16.55
C LEU A 14 20.91 -10.22 17.83
N SER A 15 21.89 -9.67 18.55
CA SER A 15 22.46 -10.25 19.75
C SER A 15 21.58 -9.98 20.98
N ASP A 16 21.26 -11.02 21.74
CA ASP A 16 20.52 -10.87 22.99
C ASP A 16 21.31 -10.06 24.04
N ALA A 17 22.62 -10.22 24.07
CA ALA A 17 23.48 -9.37 24.90
C ALA A 17 23.38 -7.89 24.49
N GLY A 18 23.36 -7.61 23.18
CA GLY A 18 23.18 -6.25 22.68
C GLY A 18 21.84 -5.63 23.09
N LYS A 19 20.78 -6.44 23.12
CA LYS A 19 19.44 -5.98 23.60
C LYS A 19 19.47 -5.68 25.10
N MET A 20 20.18 -6.50 25.89
CA MET A 20 20.33 -6.25 27.34
C MET A 20 21.08 -4.95 27.67
N TYR A 21 21.94 -4.47 26.76
CA TYR A 21 22.67 -3.20 26.89
C TYR A 21 22.03 -2.05 26.10
N ASP A 22 20.76 -2.15 25.74
CA ASP A 22 19.98 -1.12 25.02
C ASP A 22 20.63 -0.62 23.72
N LEU A 23 21.37 -1.48 23.01
CA LEU A 23 21.99 -1.12 21.73
C LEU A 23 20.95 -0.89 20.61
N SER A 24 19.70 -1.28 20.81
CA SER A 24 18.59 -0.94 19.91
C SER A 24 18.21 0.53 20.00
N GLN A 25 18.46 1.20 21.12
CA GLN A 25 18.20 2.62 21.28
C GLN A 25 19.19 3.45 20.47
N SER A 26 18.71 4.14 19.42
CA SER A 26 19.56 5.05 18.65
C SER A 26 20.03 6.24 19.48
N LEU A 27 21.20 6.81 19.13
CA LEU A 27 21.68 8.05 19.76
C LEU A 27 20.63 9.15 19.67
N TYR A 28 19.95 9.28 18.53
CA TYR A 28 18.88 10.25 18.35
C TYR A 28 17.70 9.98 19.30
N GLY A 29 17.24 8.74 19.40
CA GLY A 29 16.16 8.35 20.31
C GLY A 29 16.51 8.64 21.77
N ARG A 30 17.76 8.39 22.19
CA ARG A 30 18.26 8.69 23.53
C ARG A 30 18.25 10.18 23.82
N LEU A 31 18.76 11.00 22.90
CA LEU A 31 18.75 12.45 23.04
C LEU A 31 17.34 13.03 23.02
N PHE A 32 16.46 12.46 22.17
CA PHE A 32 15.05 12.81 22.13
C PHE A 32 14.35 12.55 23.47
N PHE A 33 14.63 11.43 24.11
CA PHE A 33 14.08 11.11 25.43
C PHE A 33 14.53 12.09 26.49
N ILE A 34 15.82 12.49 26.48
CA ILE A 34 16.39 13.42 27.46
C ILE A 34 15.88 14.87 27.26
N PHE A 35 15.87 15.35 26.04
CA PHE A 35 15.64 16.76 25.72
C PHE A 35 14.25 17.07 25.16
N GLY A 36 13.51 16.07 24.67
CA GLY A 36 12.22 16.27 24.02
C GLY A 36 11.08 16.74 24.94
N GLN A 37 11.28 16.68 26.25
CA GLN A 37 10.35 17.17 27.24
C GLN A 37 10.48 18.69 27.52
N TYR A 38 11.54 19.32 27.01
CA TYR A 38 11.77 20.75 27.20
C TYR A 38 11.27 21.55 25.99
N SER A 39 10.40 22.56 26.25
CA SER A 39 9.85 23.41 25.19
C SER A 39 10.94 24.22 24.45
N ASP A 40 11.99 24.61 25.13
CA ASP A 40 13.12 25.40 24.61
C ASP A 40 14.36 24.51 24.35
N GLY A 41 14.17 23.21 24.25
CA GLY A 41 15.24 22.24 24.03
C GLY A 41 15.85 22.31 22.63
N PRO A 42 16.99 21.63 22.41
CA PRO A 42 17.69 21.63 21.12
C PRO A 42 17.02 20.77 20.05
N ILE A 43 15.78 20.33 20.27
CA ILE A 43 15.03 19.43 19.37
C ILE A 43 13.93 20.21 18.67
N SER A 44 14.00 20.23 17.35
CA SER A 44 12.96 20.80 16.49
C SER A 44 12.30 19.70 15.66
N MET A 45 10.98 19.70 15.57
CA MET A 45 10.23 18.79 14.71
C MET A 45 9.96 19.45 13.35
N LEU A 46 10.37 18.78 12.27
CA LEU A 46 9.92 19.11 10.93
C LEU A 46 8.52 18.55 10.77
N ASN A 47 7.52 19.41 10.76
CA ASN A 47 6.11 19.02 10.82
C ASN A 47 5.38 19.12 9.47
N ILE A 48 5.98 19.71 8.44
CA ILE A 48 5.39 19.75 7.09
C ILE A 48 5.82 18.49 6.34
N GLN A 49 4.84 17.74 5.85
CA GLN A 49 5.07 16.54 5.05
C GLN A 49 4.65 16.75 3.59
N TYR A 50 5.44 16.19 2.66
CA TYR A 50 5.28 16.34 1.20
C TYR A 50 4.99 15.01 0.50
N ARG A 51 4.72 13.94 1.24
CA ARG A 51 4.57 12.58 0.70
C ARG A 51 3.11 12.16 0.59
N MET A 52 2.46 12.00 1.72
CA MET A 52 1.18 11.30 1.85
C MET A 52 0.00 12.18 1.49
N HIS A 53 -1.01 11.60 0.83
CA HIS A 53 -2.35 12.22 0.78
C HIS A 53 -2.84 12.57 2.19
N PRO A 54 -3.57 13.69 2.39
CA PRO A 54 -4.07 14.10 3.70
C PRO A 54 -4.84 13.00 4.45
N ASP A 55 -5.69 12.23 3.75
CA ASP A 55 -6.46 11.13 4.36
C ASP A 55 -5.57 9.98 4.86
N ILE A 56 -4.45 9.72 4.19
CA ILE A 56 -3.47 8.74 4.66
C ILE A 56 -2.72 9.30 5.87
N CYS A 57 -2.33 10.57 5.83
CA CYS A 57 -1.57 11.23 6.88
C CYS A 57 -2.35 11.40 8.19
N ARG A 58 -3.68 11.53 8.12
CA ARG A 58 -4.54 11.84 9.27
C ARG A 58 -4.35 10.89 10.44
N PHE A 59 -4.41 9.58 10.20
CA PHE A 59 -4.24 8.59 11.27
C PHE A 59 -2.81 8.55 11.82
N PRO A 60 -1.73 8.43 11.01
CA PRO A 60 -0.36 8.51 11.52
C PRO A 60 -0.06 9.81 12.29
N SER A 61 -0.57 10.95 11.83
CA SER A 61 -0.41 12.22 12.53
C SER A 61 -1.01 12.19 13.94
N ALA A 62 -2.23 11.66 14.05
CA ALA A 62 -2.90 11.53 15.34
C ALA A 62 -2.22 10.52 16.26
N CYS A 63 -1.91 9.33 15.74
CA CYS A 63 -1.42 8.21 16.52
C CYS A 63 0.03 8.37 16.97
N PHE A 64 0.92 8.86 16.09
CA PHE A 64 2.38 8.87 16.35
C PHE A 64 2.93 10.27 16.59
N TYR A 65 2.29 11.33 16.08
CA TYR A 65 2.87 12.68 16.05
C TYR A 65 1.97 13.74 16.70
N SER A 66 1.00 13.34 17.54
CA SER A 66 0.13 14.24 18.32
C SER A 66 -0.58 15.30 17.47
N ASN A 67 -1.06 14.90 16.27
CA ASN A 67 -1.70 15.77 15.26
C ASN A 67 -0.82 16.95 14.78
N ARG A 68 0.50 16.83 14.86
CA ARG A 68 1.41 17.93 14.49
C ARG A 68 1.88 17.89 13.04
N LEU A 69 1.61 16.80 12.29
CA LEU A 69 1.96 16.74 10.86
C LEU A 69 0.97 17.58 10.05
N ILE A 70 1.52 18.41 9.18
CA ILE A 70 0.79 19.27 8.24
C ILE A 70 1.14 18.82 6.84
N THR A 71 0.13 18.53 6.03
CA THR A 71 0.35 18.21 4.61
C THR A 71 0.50 19.50 3.82
N ASP A 72 1.54 19.58 2.99
CA ASP A 72 1.77 20.70 2.10
C ASP A 72 0.75 20.73 0.95
N ASP A 73 0.31 21.91 0.52
CA ASP A 73 -0.70 22.10 -0.53
C ASP A 73 -0.28 21.47 -1.88
N SER A 74 1.01 21.38 -2.16
CA SER A 74 1.55 20.72 -3.36
C SER A 74 1.19 19.24 -3.45
N VAL A 75 0.89 18.60 -2.32
CA VAL A 75 0.47 17.19 -2.27
C VAL A 75 -0.93 17.03 -2.85
N GLU A 76 -1.88 17.91 -2.48
CA GLU A 76 -3.25 17.87 -3.00
C GLU A 76 -3.28 18.18 -4.51
N ALA A 77 -2.49 19.15 -4.95
CA ALA A 77 -2.39 19.51 -6.37
C ALA A 77 -1.96 18.31 -7.25
N ARG A 78 -1.11 17.41 -6.75
CA ARG A 78 -0.70 16.19 -7.48
C ARG A 78 -1.80 15.16 -7.65
N MET A 79 -2.89 15.24 -6.85
CA MET A 79 -3.88 14.18 -6.69
C MET A 79 -5.19 14.45 -7.46
N ILE A 80 -5.28 15.55 -8.20
CA ILE A 80 -6.51 15.99 -8.87
C ILE A 80 -7.09 14.90 -9.80
N ASN A 81 -6.23 14.13 -10.47
CA ASN A 81 -6.65 13.10 -11.42
C ASN A 81 -6.67 11.67 -10.82
N PHE A 82 -6.45 11.53 -9.52
CA PHE A 82 -6.47 10.20 -8.88
C PHE A 82 -7.89 9.83 -8.47
N THR A 83 -8.46 8.81 -9.10
CA THR A 83 -9.89 8.45 -9.01
C THR A 83 -10.23 7.45 -7.92
N LEU A 84 -9.22 6.85 -7.28
CA LEU A 84 -9.44 5.87 -6.21
C LEU A 84 -9.39 6.55 -4.83
N LYS A 85 -10.07 5.95 -3.83
CA LYS A 85 -9.97 6.39 -2.43
C LYS A 85 -8.51 6.28 -1.96
N PRO A 86 -7.95 7.31 -1.33
CA PRO A 86 -6.54 7.32 -0.90
C PRO A 86 -6.22 6.31 0.20
N LEU A 87 -7.19 5.99 1.04
CA LEU A 87 -7.07 4.99 2.10
C LEU A 87 -8.27 4.06 2.05
N TYR A 88 -8.01 2.75 2.03
CA TYR A 88 -9.08 1.76 2.12
C TYR A 88 -8.59 0.44 2.74
N LEU A 89 -9.44 -0.17 3.56
CA LEU A 89 -9.15 -1.36 4.32
C LEU A 89 -10.06 -2.52 3.88
N TYR A 90 -9.46 -3.69 3.67
CA TYR A 90 -10.15 -4.93 3.32
C TYR A 90 -10.03 -5.91 4.48
N ASN A 91 -11.12 -6.09 5.24
CA ASN A 91 -11.17 -7.01 6.37
C ASN A 91 -11.49 -8.42 5.88
N ILE A 92 -10.50 -9.32 5.95
CA ILE A 92 -10.60 -10.70 5.48
C ILE A 92 -10.70 -11.63 6.69
N THR A 93 -11.91 -12.01 7.09
CA THR A 93 -12.14 -12.85 8.26
C THR A 93 -12.05 -14.36 7.95
N ASN A 94 -12.27 -14.77 6.69
CA ASN A 94 -12.39 -16.16 6.27
C ASN A 94 -11.10 -16.76 5.72
N SER A 95 -9.94 -16.23 6.12
CA SER A 95 -8.63 -16.78 5.74
C SER A 95 -7.85 -17.22 6.95
N SER A 96 -6.98 -18.21 6.78
CA SER A 96 -6.13 -18.73 7.84
C SER A 96 -4.66 -18.58 7.51
N GLN A 97 -3.88 -18.21 8.53
CA GLN A 97 -2.43 -18.19 8.41
C GLN A 97 -1.84 -19.59 8.52
N SER A 98 -0.74 -19.82 7.82
CA SER A 98 0.15 -20.98 7.99
C SER A 98 1.58 -20.51 8.25
N CYS A 99 2.43 -21.40 8.72
CA CYS A 99 3.85 -21.11 8.93
C CYS A 99 4.71 -22.03 8.07
N ASP A 100 5.77 -21.49 7.51
CA ASP A 100 6.80 -22.29 6.83
C ASP A 100 7.76 -22.99 7.83
N SER A 101 8.68 -23.79 7.31
CA SER A 101 9.70 -24.47 8.10
C SER A 101 10.61 -23.53 8.91
N ALA A 102 10.75 -22.28 8.48
CA ALA A 102 11.50 -21.25 9.17
C ALA A 102 10.64 -20.45 10.19
N LYS A 103 9.43 -20.94 10.52
CA LYS A 103 8.45 -20.28 11.40
C LYS A 103 8.00 -18.88 10.94
N SER A 104 8.16 -18.58 9.65
CA SER A 104 7.63 -17.36 9.04
C SER A 104 6.20 -17.60 8.59
N SER A 105 5.30 -16.66 8.90
CA SER A 105 3.87 -16.79 8.60
C SER A 105 3.54 -16.38 7.17
N CYS A 106 2.56 -17.04 6.57
CA CYS A 106 1.91 -16.63 5.32
C CYS A 106 0.39 -16.91 5.38
N ASN A 107 -0.36 -16.25 4.51
CA ASN A 107 -1.81 -16.39 4.40
C ASN A 107 -2.19 -16.44 2.92
N GLU A 108 -2.57 -17.62 2.47
CA GLU A 108 -2.87 -17.86 1.06
C GLU A 108 -4.16 -17.18 0.61
N GLY A 109 -5.20 -17.18 1.46
CA GLY A 109 -6.46 -16.49 1.17
C GLY A 109 -6.25 -14.99 0.98
N GLU A 110 -5.46 -14.36 1.86
CA GLU A 110 -5.09 -12.95 1.74
C GLU A 110 -4.26 -12.69 0.49
N ALA A 111 -3.31 -13.58 0.14
CA ALA A 111 -2.50 -13.45 -1.06
C ALA A 111 -3.34 -13.52 -2.35
N LYS A 112 -4.34 -14.41 -2.41
CA LYS A 112 -5.29 -14.50 -3.54
C LYS A 112 -6.15 -13.24 -3.66
N CYS A 113 -6.60 -12.69 -2.54
CA CYS A 113 -7.36 -11.43 -2.49
C CYS A 113 -6.51 -10.26 -3.04
N ILE A 114 -5.25 -10.16 -2.60
CA ILE A 114 -4.30 -9.15 -3.08
C ILE A 114 -4.00 -9.35 -4.57
N GLN A 115 -3.88 -10.59 -5.05
CA GLN A 115 -3.69 -10.88 -6.48
C GLN A 115 -4.86 -10.36 -7.31
N ALA A 116 -6.09 -10.68 -6.91
CA ALA A 116 -7.30 -10.20 -7.61
C ALA A 116 -7.35 -8.66 -7.63
N PHE A 117 -7.07 -8.01 -6.50
CA PHE A 117 -7.00 -6.56 -6.40
C PHE A 117 -5.92 -5.96 -7.30
N CYS A 118 -4.70 -6.52 -7.28
CA CYS A 118 -3.60 -6.05 -8.13
C CYS A 118 -3.95 -6.14 -9.62
N ASN A 119 -4.64 -7.20 -10.04
CA ASN A 119 -5.07 -7.37 -11.42
C ASN A 119 -6.00 -6.23 -11.86
N LEU A 120 -6.99 -5.89 -11.03
CA LEU A 120 -7.90 -4.77 -11.28
C LEU A 120 -7.16 -3.43 -11.27
N LEU A 121 -6.27 -3.24 -10.30
CA LEU A 121 -5.49 -2.01 -10.16
C LEU A 121 -4.57 -1.78 -11.38
N ILE A 122 -3.87 -2.81 -11.82
CA ILE A 122 -3.01 -2.76 -13.00
C ILE A 122 -3.82 -2.43 -14.25
N ALA A 123 -4.97 -3.09 -14.44
CA ALA A 123 -5.87 -2.82 -15.56
C ALA A 123 -6.38 -1.36 -15.54
N HIS A 124 -6.75 -0.85 -14.35
CA HIS A 124 -7.17 0.52 -14.17
C HIS A 124 -6.07 1.54 -14.52
N LEU A 125 -4.86 1.32 -14.01
CA LEU A 125 -3.72 2.21 -14.28
C LEU A 125 -3.28 2.17 -15.74
N ALA A 126 -3.38 1.03 -16.41
CA ALA A 126 -3.05 0.91 -17.83
C ALA A 126 -4.04 1.67 -18.75
N GLN A 127 -5.27 1.91 -18.29
CA GLN A 127 -6.28 2.68 -19.00
C GLN A 127 -6.16 4.20 -18.78
N GLN A 128 -5.51 4.63 -17.70
CA GLN A 128 -5.25 6.03 -17.45
C GLN A 128 -4.06 6.48 -18.32
N ARG A 129 -4.19 7.65 -18.99
CA ARG A 129 -3.05 8.27 -19.67
C ARG A 129 -1.94 8.53 -18.64
N PRO A 130 -0.63 8.44 -19.02
CA PRO A 130 0.46 8.71 -18.10
C PRO A 130 0.24 10.05 -17.40
N LEU A 131 0.33 10.07 -16.08
CA LEU A 131 0.41 11.31 -15.31
C LEU A 131 1.72 11.98 -15.75
N VAL A 132 1.60 13.03 -16.56
CA VAL A 132 2.75 13.79 -17.07
C VAL A 132 3.52 14.32 -15.88
N SER A 133 4.72 13.79 -15.66
CA SER A 133 5.69 14.39 -14.74
C SER A 133 6.00 15.79 -15.28
N SER A 134 5.61 16.83 -14.53
CA SER A 134 5.93 18.22 -14.83
C SER A 134 7.42 18.49 -14.65
N ASN A 135 8.19 18.09 -15.64
CA ASN A 135 9.52 18.60 -15.93
C ASN A 135 9.58 18.86 -17.43
N SER A 136 8.99 19.97 -17.86
CA SER A 136 9.12 20.50 -19.21
C SER A 136 10.20 21.57 -19.22
N ASN A 137 11.35 21.24 -19.76
CA ASN A 137 12.19 22.23 -20.38
C ASN A 137 11.63 22.50 -21.79
N ASN A 138 11.11 23.70 -21.98
CA ASN A 138 10.76 24.29 -23.26
C ASN A 138 11.93 24.20 -24.23
N ASN A 139 11.72 23.62 -25.39
CA ASN A 139 12.34 24.05 -26.62
C ASN A 139 11.35 23.85 -27.76
N GLU A 140 10.81 25.00 -28.20
CA GLU A 140 10.08 25.14 -29.46
C GLU A 140 10.98 24.83 -30.64
N ARG A 141 10.49 24.05 -31.57
CA ARG A 141 10.71 24.27 -33.00
C ARG A 141 9.55 23.72 -33.81
N SER A 142 8.88 24.64 -34.44
CA SER A 142 7.94 24.50 -35.54
C SER A 142 8.48 23.68 -36.69
N ASN A 143 7.69 22.83 -37.30
CA ASN A 143 7.51 22.84 -38.77
C ASN A 143 6.29 22.02 -39.22
N ASP A 144 5.71 22.56 -40.27
CA ASP A 144 4.46 22.33 -40.95
C ASP A 144 4.30 20.99 -41.68
N ASN A 145 2.99 20.73 -41.97
CA ASN A 145 2.38 20.07 -43.14
C ASN A 145 2.40 18.53 -43.20
N SER A 146 1.25 17.89 -43.27
CA SER A 146 0.30 17.76 -44.37
C SER A 146 -0.80 16.74 -44.02
N ASP A 147 -1.96 17.03 -44.58
CA ASP A 147 -3.21 16.29 -44.63
C ASP A 147 -3.09 14.82 -45.06
N ASP A 148 -3.95 13.97 -44.46
CA ASP A 148 -4.77 13.04 -45.25
C ASP A 148 -5.87 12.41 -44.39
N ASP A 149 -7.10 12.59 -44.87
CA ASP A 149 -8.36 11.97 -44.46
C ASP A 149 -8.37 10.47 -44.66
N TYR A 150 -9.00 9.72 -43.77
CA TYR A 150 -9.90 8.61 -44.14
C TYR A 150 -10.87 8.29 -42.99
N ASP A 151 -12.16 8.40 -43.31
CA ASP A 151 -13.34 7.86 -42.61
C ASP A 151 -13.29 6.33 -42.51
N ASP A 152 -13.84 5.69 -41.49
CA ASP A 152 -15.12 5.04 -41.50
C ASP A 152 -15.38 4.08 -40.31
N ALA A 153 -16.64 4.14 -39.89
CA ALA A 153 -17.54 3.09 -39.40
C ALA A 153 -17.38 2.44 -38.01
N SER A 154 -18.30 2.90 -37.22
CA SER A 154 -19.07 2.26 -36.15
C SER A 154 -19.26 0.74 -36.20
N SER A 155 -19.14 0.06 -35.05
CA SER A 155 -20.12 -0.96 -34.65
C SER A 155 -20.13 -1.19 -33.14
N THR A 156 -21.18 -0.68 -32.52
CA THR A 156 -21.67 -1.07 -31.19
C THR A 156 -22.21 -2.50 -31.22
N THR A 157 -21.73 -3.36 -30.34
CA THR A 157 -22.44 -4.57 -29.95
C THR A 157 -22.56 -4.68 -28.46
N ASN A 158 -23.76 -4.37 -27.98
CA ASN A 158 -24.24 -4.71 -26.66
C ASN A 158 -24.43 -6.25 -26.59
N LEU A 159 -23.81 -6.91 -25.64
CA LEU A 159 -24.15 -8.26 -25.24
C LEU A 159 -24.50 -8.30 -23.76
N SER A 160 -25.79 -8.37 -23.51
CA SER A 160 -26.39 -8.77 -22.26
C SER A 160 -26.10 -10.25 -22.00
N ILE A 161 -25.53 -10.61 -20.85
CA ILE A 161 -25.43 -11.99 -20.41
C ILE A 161 -26.19 -12.14 -19.10
N SER A 162 -27.32 -12.83 -19.18
CA SER A 162 -28.08 -13.33 -18.05
C SER A 162 -27.51 -14.64 -17.54
N SER A 163 -27.38 -14.73 -16.25
CA SER A 163 -27.40 -15.88 -15.32
C SER A 163 -27.33 -17.32 -15.87
N TYR A 164 -26.26 -18.05 -15.49
CA TYR A 164 -26.29 -19.41 -14.92
C TYR A 164 -24.99 -19.67 -14.16
N ARG A 165 -25.06 -19.82 -12.84
CA ARG A 165 -23.94 -20.24 -11.99
C ARG A 165 -24.13 -21.68 -11.55
N THR A 166 -23.15 -22.53 -11.83
CA THR A 166 -22.98 -23.84 -11.21
C THR A 166 -21.58 -23.99 -10.61
N ALA A 167 -21.49 -24.71 -9.51
CA ALA A 167 -20.39 -24.73 -8.53
C ALA A 167 -19.04 -25.34 -8.98
N ASN A 168 -18.80 -25.54 -10.28
CA ASN A 168 -17.53 -26.08 -10.80
C ASN A 168 -16.64 -25.03 -11.51
N ASP A 169 -16.98 -23.75 -11.44
CA ASP A 169 -16.33 -22.70 -12.25
C ASP A 169 -15.15 -21.98 -11.58
N SER A 170 -14.85 -22.26 -10.31
CA SER A 170 -13.79 -21.52 -9.60
C SER A 170 -12.37 -21.77 -10.16
N PHE A 171 -12.11 -22.89 -10.81
CA PHE A 171 -10.83 -23.15 -11.51
C PHE A 171 -10.74 -22.49 -12.88
N ASN A 172 -11.86 -22.24 -13.52
CA ASN A 172 -11.91 -21.60 -14.85
C ASN A 172 -11.76 -20.09 -14.76
N GLU A 173 -12.26 -19.44 -13.71
CA GLU A 173 -12.17 -17.98 -13.56
C GLU A 173 -10.72 -17.49 -13.39
N VAL A 174 -9.90 -18.20 -12.61
CA VAL A 174 -8.48 -17.87 -12.43
C VAL A 174 -7.69 -18.02 -13.74
N GLU A 175 -7.99 -19.04 -14.54
CA GLU A 175 -7.34 -19.27 -15.83
C GLU A 175 -7.86 -18.29 -16.90
N ILE A 176 -9.14 -17.93 -16.87
CA ILE A 176 -9.72 -16.91 -17.74
C ILE A 176 -9.10 -15.53 -17.41
N GLU A 177 -8.94 -15.18 -16.14
CA GLU A 177 -8.33 -13.94 -15.73
C GLU A 177 -6.82 -13.92 -16.04
N ARG A 178 -6.12 -15.04 -15.88
CA ARG A 178 -4.72 -15.19 -16.30
C ARG A 178 -4.56 -14.99 -17.81
N ARG A 179 -5.47 -15.52 -18.62
CA ARG A 179 -5.50 -15.32 -20.08
C ARG A 179 -5.92 -13.91 -20.48
N ARG A 180 -6.77 -13.25 -19.67
CA ARG A 180 -7.14 -11.85 -19.86
C ARG A 180 -5.96 -10.93 -19.58
N LEU A 181 -5.17 -11.20 -18.53
CA LEU A 181 -3.93 -10.48 -18.22
C LEU A 181 -2.83 -10.74 -19.26
N GLN A 182 -2.73 -11.94 -19.83
CA GLN A 182 -1.85 -12.23 -20.96
C GLN A 182 -2.28 -11.50 -22.24
N ARG A 183 -3.57 -11.16 -22.40
CA ARG A 183 -4.08 -10.35 -23.52
C ARG A 183 -3.92 -8.85 -23.32
N LEU A 184 -3.78 -8.37 -22.10
CA LEU A 184 -3.21 -7.06 -21.80
C LEU A 184 -1.71 -7.22 -22.06
N SER A 185 -1.26 -7.09 -23.29
CA SER A 185 0.15 -7.00 -23.65
C SER A 185 0.69 -5.69 -23.09
N ILE A 186 0.91 -5.68 -21.75
CA ILE A 186 1.61 -4.59 -21.09
C ILE A 186 3.01 -4.61 -21.68
N ASN A 187 3.35 -3.58 -22.43
CA ASN A 187 4.68 -3.44 -23.00
C ASN A 187 5.70 -3.17 -21.89
N ASP A 188 6.99 -3.32 -22.20
CA ASP A 188 8.07 -3.18 -21.21
C ASP A 188 8.08 -1.79 -20.54
N SER A 189 7.67 -0.73 -21.26
CA SER A 189 7.61 0.63 -20.72
C SER A 189 6.47 0.78 -19.68
N GLN A 190 5.30 0.19 -19.93
CA GLN A 190 4.19 0.17 -18.97
C GLN A 190 4.51 -0.67 -17.73
N SER A 191 5.20 -1.80 -17.91
CA SER A 191 5.68 -2.62 -16.79
C SER A 191 6.64 -1.84 -15.90
N ALA A 192 7.57 -1.09 -16.49
CA ALA A 192 8.52 -0.24 -15.76
C ALA A 192 7.80 0.89 -15.01
N GLU A 193 6.79 1.52 -15.61
CA GLU A 193 5.98 2.55 -14.96
C GLU A 193 5.19 1.97 -13.76
N ILE A 194 4.52 0.83 -13.93
CA ILE A 194 3.79 0.16 -12.85
C ILE A 194 4.73 -0.24 -11.72
N GLN A 195 5.93 -0.75 -12.03
CA GLN A 195 6.96 -1.08 -11.04
C GLN A 195 7.36 0.12 -10.19
N GLN A 196 7.44 1.29 -10.77
CA GLN A 196 7.77 2.51 -10.04
C GLN A 196 6.62 2.95 -9.11
N ARG A 197 5.37 2.64 -9.46
CA ARG A 197 4.18 3.17 -8.79
C ARG A 197 3.66 2.27 -7.68
N ILE A 198 3.72 0.94 -7.80
CA ILE A 198 3.09 -0.01 -6.86
C ILE A 198 4.14 -0.76 -6.04
N ALA A 199 3.89 -0.90 -4.74
CA ALA A 199 4.59 -1.85 -3.90
C ALA A 199 3.65 -2.57 -2.94
N ILE A 200 4.03 -3.80 -2.56
CA ILE A 200 3.37 -4.57 -1.52
C ILE A 200 4.32 -4.72 -0.33
N ILE A 201 3.83 -4.41 0.87
CA ILE A 201 4.60 -4.49 2.11
C ILE A 201 3.96 -5.51 3.04
N THR A 202 4.76 -6.40 3.59
CA THR A 202 4.31 -7.38 4.58
C THR A 202 5.37 -7.59 5.66
N PRO A 203 5.01 -7.92 6.91
CA PRO A 203 6.01 -8.22 7.96
C PRO A 203 6.77 -9.53 7.75
N TYR A 204 6.29 -10.44 6.89
CA TYR A 204 6.73 -11.83 6.88
C TYR A 204 7.39 -12.24 5.55
N LYS A 205 8.61 -12.80 5.64
CA LYS A 205 9.36 -13.29 4.46
C LYS A 205 8.63 -14.43 3.73
N ALA A 206 7.87 -15.29 4.44
CA ALA A 206 7.06 -16.33 3.81
C ALA A 206 5.97 -15.73 2.92
N GLN A 207 5.30 -14.67 3.37
CA GLN A 207 4.31 -13.96 2.58
C GLN A 207 4.92 -13.27 1.35
N VAL A 208 6.13 -12.71 1.48
CA VAL A 208 6.86 -12.15 0.33
C VAL A 208 7.07 -13.23 -0.75
N ARG A 209 7.52 -14.46 -0.35
CA ARG A 209 7.72 -15.58 -1.29
C ARG A 209 6.41 -16.01 -1.92
N LEU A 210 5.35 -16.12 -1.13
CA LEU A 210 4.02 -16.51 -1.59
C LEU A 210 3.46 -15.48 -2.60
N LEU A 211 3.48 -14.20 -2.28
CA LEU A 211 3.01 -13.15 -3.17
C LEU A 211 3.79 -13.10 -4.49
N ARG A 212 5.10 -13.37 -4.46
CA ARG A 212 5.92 -13.46 -5.68
C ARG A 212 5.52 -14.61 -6.61
N SER A 213 4.91 -15.67 -6.09
CA SER A 213 4.39 -16.77 -6.93
C SER A 213 3.03 -16.45 -7.57
N TYR A 214 2.30 -15.48 -7.03
CA TYR A 214 0.99 -15.07 -7.52
C TYR A 214 1.02 -13.84 -8.44
N LEU A 215 2.01 -12.98 -8.28
CA LEU A 215 2.05 -11.67 -8.91
C LEU A 215 3.17 -11.55 -9.96
N PRO A 216 3.01 -10.67 -10.95
CA PRO A 216 4.06 -10.40 -11.93
C PRO A 216 5.36 -9.94 -11.27
N SER A 217 6.51 -10.30 -11.87
CA SER A 217 7.84 -10.01 -11.33
C SER A 217 8.17 -8.52 -11.24
N TYR A 218 7.49 -7.68 -12.01
CA TYR A 218 7.66 -6.22 -11.96
C TYR A 218 6.97 -5.55 -10.76
N ILE A 219 6.10 -6.24 -10.00
CA ILE A 219 5.56 -5.69 -8.75
C ILE A 219 6.60 -5.82 -7.63
N GLU A 220 6.95 -4.69 -7.02
CA GLU A 220 7.89 -4.69 -5.89
C GLU A 220 7.21 -5.22 -4.63
N ILE A 221 7.72 -6.33 -4.08
CA ILE A 221 7.23 -6.95 -2.84
C ILE A 221 8.35 -6.98 -1.83
N MET A 222 8.11 -6.38 -0.66
CA MET A 222 9.16 -6.18 0.35
C MET A 222 8.66 -6.40 1.78
N THR A 223 9.61 -6.59 2.69
CA THR A 223 9.27 -6.58 4.12
C THR A 223 9.18 -5.16 4.66
N VAL A 224 8.52 -4.98 5.82
CA VAL A 224 8.43 -3.68 6.50
C VAL A 224 9.82 -3.09 6.71
N ASP A 225 10.75 -3.88 7.25
CA ASP A 225 12.10 -3.40 7.56
C ASP A 225 12.86 -2.97 6.28
N SER A 226 12.66 -3.66 5.15
CA SER A 226 13.28 -3.29 3.86
C SER A 226 12.58 -2.15 3.13
N SER A 227 11.40 -1.74 3.59
CA SER A 227 10.65 -0.60 3.04
C SER A 227 11.03 0.74 3.67
N GLN A 228 11.80 0.73 4.76
CA GLN A 228 12.26 1.95 5.41
C GLN A 228 13.08 2.80 4.43
N GLY A 229 12.79 4.10 4.38
CA GLY A 229 13.42 5.03 3.44
C GLY A 229 12.87 5.00 2.00
N LYS A 230 12.05 4.00 1.66
CA LYS A 230 11.37 3.93 0.35
C LYS A 230 10.00 4.59 0.38
N GLU A 231 9.51 4.94 -0.81
CA GLU A 231 8.14 5.46 -1.00
C GLU A 231 7.63 5.04 -2.37
N LYS A 232 6.31 4.89 -2.48
CA LYS A 232 5.61 4.51 -3.71
C LYS A 232 4.31 5.30 -3.84
N ASP A 233 3.82 5.41 -5.05
CA ASP A 233 2.53 6.05 -5.30
C ASP A 233 1.42 5.28 -4.59
N ILE A 234 1.38 3.97 -4.79
CA ILE A 234 0.38 3.08 -4.23
C ILE A 234 1.09 1.99 -3.41
N VAL A 235 0.68 1.84 -2.16
CA VAL A 235 1.18 0.77 -1.28
C VAL A 235 0.03 -0.14 -0.87
N ILE A 236 0.26 -1.44 -0.96
CA ILE A 236 -0.64 -2.48 -0.49
C ILE A 236 0.04 -3.15 0.72
N ILE A 237 -0.67 -3.22 1.85
CA ILE A 237 -0.20 -3.91 3.05
C ILE A 237 -0.87 -5.26 3.16
N SER A 238 -0.08 -6.31 3.38
CA SER A 238 -0.51 -7.67 3.69
C SER A 238 -0.18 -7.97 5.16
N CYS A 239 -1.21 -8.05 6.01
CA CYS A 239 -1.05 -8.24 7.46
C CYS A 239 -0.80 -9.69 7.85
N VAL A 240 -1.32 -10.66 7.08
CA VAL A 240 -1.09 -12.11 7.23
C VAL A 240 -1.79 -12.74 8.44
N ARG A 241 -1.72 -12.11 9.60
CA ARG A 241 -2.19 -12.68 10.87
C ARG A 241 -3.71 -12.80 10.92
N SER A 242 -4.19 -14.02 11.17
CA SER A 242 -5.62 -14.36 11.26
C SER A 242 -5.99 -15.13 12.54
N GLY A 243 -5.03 -15.32 13.46
CA GLY A 243 -5.26 -16.01 14.73
C GLY A 243 -4.01 -16.02 15.63
N GLY A 244 -4.20 -16.25 16.92
CA GLY A 244 -3.13 -16.26 17.90
C GLY A 244 -2.44 -14.90 18.08
N ASN A 245 -1.17 -14.92 18.47
CA ASN A 245 -0.38 -13.70 18.67
C ASN A 245 -0.12 -12.98 17.33
N ILE A 246 -0.31 -11.67 17.27
CA ILE A 246 -0.11 -10.84 16.06
C ILE A 246 1.38 -10.62 15.69
N GLY A 247 2.31 -11.04 16.56
CA GLY A 247 3.75 -11.06 16.28
C GLY A 247 4.29 -9.68 15.92
N PHE A 248 4.93 -9.55 14.75
CA PHE A 248 5.55 -8.28 14.29
C PHE A 248 4.57 -7.12 14.14
N LEU A 249 3.27 -7.38 14.04
CA LEU A 249 2.24 -6.34 13.96
C LEU A 249 1.95 -5.67 15.32
N ASN A 250 2.52 -6.19 16.42
CA ASN A 250 2.46 -5.56 17.74
C ASN A 250 3.43 -4.37 17.88
N ASP A 251 4.33 -4.18 16.93
CA ASP A 251 5.34 -3.12 16.95
C ASP A 251 4.80 -1.84 16.31
N MET A 252 4.62 -0.81 17.14
CA MET A 252 4.11 0.50 16.71
C MET A 252 5.05 1.23 15.74
N HIS A 253 6.36 1.03 15.82
CA HIS A 253 7.32 1.61 14.88
C HIS A 253 7.15 0.97 13.48
N ARG A 254 6.96 -0.36 13.43
CA ARG A 254 6.62 -1.06 12.18
C ARG A 254 5.29 -0.61 11.61
N MET A 255 4.27 -0.46 12.45
CA MET A 255 2.97 0.06 12.03
C MET A 255 3.12 1.46 11.41
N ASN A 256 3.83 2.37 12.06
CA ASN A 256 4.09 3.70 11.52
C ASN A 256 4.81 3.65 10.16
N VAL A 257 5.86 2.82 10.04
CA VAL A 257 6.57 2.67 8.77
C VAL A 257 5.65 2.15 7.68
N MET A 258 4.86 1.09 7.93
CA MET A 258 3.93 0.53 6.93
C MET A 258 2.92 1.58 6.43
N LEU A 259 2.32 2.33 7.35
CA LEU A 259 1.25 3.28 7.04
C LEU A 259 1.74 4.56 6.34
N THR A 260 3.04 4.83 6.34
CA THR A 260 3.62 6.09 5.84
C THR A 260 4.46 5.94 4.56
N ARG A 261 4.37 4.79 3.83
CA ARG A 261 5.17 4.57 2.62
C ARG A 261 4.50 5.03 1.32
N SER A 262 3.18 5.24 1.34
CA SER A 262 2.41 5.62 0.16
C SER A 262 2.35 7.13 -0.05
N LYS A 263 2.26 7.53 -1.34
CA LYS A 263 2.01 8.92 -1.75
C LYS A 263 0.53 9.14 -2.01
N TYR A 264 -0.06 8.36 -2.92
CA TYR A 264 -1.40 8.53 -3.46
C TYR A 264 -2.43 7.64 -2.79
N ALA A 265 -2.11 6.34 -2.60
CA ALA A 265 -3.04 5.41 -2.01
C ALA A 265 -2.39 4.36 -1.12
N LEU A 266 -3.11 3.98 -0.08
CA LEU A 266 -2.76 2.94 0.87
C LEU A 266 -3.94 1.96 1.00
N TYR A 267 -3.68 0.69 0.66
CA TYR A 267 -4.67 -0.38 0.79
C TYR A 267 -4.19 -1.43 1.79
N VAL A 268 -5.01 -1.76 2.78
CA VAL A 268 -4.62 -2.65 3.87
C VAL A 268 -5.49 -3.90 3.85
N PHE A 269 -4.85 -5.07 3.75
CA PHE A 269 -5.48 -6.38 3.69
C PHE A 269 -5.13 -7.19 4.93
N GLY A 270 -6.11 -7.84 5.53
CA GLY A 270 -5.89 -8.74 6.66
C GLY A 270 -7.15 -9.00 7.48
N ASN A 271 -7.04 -9.85 8.49
CA ASN A 271 -8.09 -10.00 9.50
C ASN A 271 -8.01 -8.84 10.50
N LEU A 272 -8.55 -7.69 10.09
CA LEU A 272 -8.45 -6.44 10.84
C LEU A 272 -9.25 -6.49 12.14
N THR A 273 -10.36 -7.22 12.17
CA THR A 273 -11.10 -7.49 13.40
C THR A 273 -10.23 -8.18 14.45
N GLN A 274 -9.48 -9.19 14.05
CA GLN A 274 -8.54 -9.89 14.92
C GLN A 274 -7.43 -8.97 15.44
N LEU A 275 -6.86 -8.15 14.55
CA LEU A 275 -5.80 -7.20 14.93
C LEU A 275 -6.30 -6.15 15.90
N ALA A 276 -7.49 -5.60 15.67
CA ALA A 276 -8.14 -4.64 16.57
C ALA A 276 -8.38 -5.22 17.97
N ASN A 277 -8.84 -6.47 18.06
CA ASN A 277 -9.07 -7.15 19.34
C ASN A 277 -7.79 -7.42 20.15
N GLN A 278 -6.62 -7.36 19.53
CA GLN A 278 -5.37 -7.72 20.21
C GLN A 278 -4.43 -6.54 20.48
N HIS A 279 -4.65 -5.39 19.84
CA HIS A 279 -3.72 -4.29 19.98
C HIS A 279 -4.39 -2.92 19.79
N ALA A 280 -4.28 -2.05 20.78
CA ALA A 280 -4.94 -0.74 20.83
C ALA A 280 -4.61 0.16 19.60
N GLY A 281 -3.42 0.08 19.03
CA GLY A 281 -3.07 0.82 17.81
C GLY A 281 -3.85 0.35 16.59
N TRP A 282 -4.07 -0.96 16.46
CA TRP A 282 -4.90 -1.53 15.40
C TRP A 282 -6.37 -1.27 15.63
N GLU A 283 -6.86 -1.35 16.89
CA GLU A 283 -8.21 -0.94 17.28
C GLU A 283 -8.48 0.50 16.84
N ALA A 284 -7.61 1.44 17.23
CA ALA A 284 -7.73 2.84 16.85
C ALA A 284 -7.71 3.06 15.32
N PHE A 285 -6.91 2.28 14.57
CA PHE A 285 -6.86 2.37 13.12
C PHE A 285 -8.13 1.83 12.45
N VAL A 286 -8.65 0.71 12.93
CA VAL A 286 -9.91 0.11 12.43
C VAL A 286 -11.10 1.01 12.78
N ASP A 287 -11.14 1.57 13.99
CA ASP A 287 -12.15 2.55 14.40
C ASP A 287 -12.11 3.81 13.52
N HIS A 288 -10.90 4.31 13.21
CA HIS A 288 -10.73 5.41 12.27
C HIS A 288 -11.33 5.06 10.90
N ALA A 289 -11.09 3.84 10.42
CA ALA A 289 -11.59 3.38 9.13
C ALA A 289 -13.13 3.25 9.11
N HIS A 290 -13.73 2.73 10.17
CA HIS A 290 -15.20 2.66 10.31
C HIS A 290 -15.83 4.05 10.33
N LYS A 291 -15.28 4.98 11.12
CA LYS A 291 -15.78 6.37 11.21
C LYS A 291 -15.77 7.09 9.87
N ASN A 292 -14.78 6.81 9.03
CA ASN A 292 -14.61 7.45 7.71
C ASN A 292 -15.21 6.61 6.56
N ARG A 293 -15.84 5.47 6.82
CA ARG A 293 -16.43 4.56 5.81
C ARG A 293 -15.43 4.11 4.73
N ILE A 294 -14.23 3.80 5.18
CA ILE A 294 -13.11 3.35 4.33
C ILE A 294 -12.67 1.91 4.64
N ILE A 295 -13.60 1.09 5.09
CA ILE A 295 -13.37 -0.34 5.37
C ILE A 295 -14.52 -1.15 4.83
N CYS A 296 -14.26 -2.33 4.29
CA CYS A 296 -15.26 -3.33 3.95
C CYS A 296 -14.85 -4.71 4.45
N ASP A 297 -15.85 -5.50 4.83
CA ASP A 297 -15.68 -6.93 5.01
C ASP A 297 -15.68 -7.58 3.63
N THR A 298 -14.66 -8.38 3.35
CA THR A 298 -14.57 -9.10 2.10
C THR A 298 -14.34 -10.60 2.33
N ASN A 299 -15.04 -11.40 1.55
CA ASN A 299 -14.66 -12.76 1.30
C ASN A 299 -13.59 -12.74 0.19
N ILE A 300 -12.76 -13.78 0.10
CA ILE A 300 -11.56 -13.83 -0.76
C ILE A 300 -11.81 -13.33 -2.21
N THR A 301 -13.02 -13.45 -2.72
CA THR A 301 -13.48 -12.95 -4.04
C THR A 301 -15.02 -12.82 -4.06
N PRO A 302 -15.66 -11.89 -4.79
CA PRO A 302 -15.05 -10.84 -5.60
C PRO A 302 -14.52 -9.67 -4.77
N ILE A 303 -13.57 -8.93 -5.32
CA ILE A 303 -13.03 -7.71 -4.74
C ILE A 303 -13.15 -6.58 -5.77
N ASP A 304 -13.47 -5.38 -5.30
CA ASP A 304 -13.62 -4.20 -6.15
C ASP A 304 -12.60 -3.12 -5.81
N LEU A 305 -12.28 -2.27 -6.78
CA LEU A 305 -11.48 -1.08 -6.54
C LEU A 305 -12.33 -0.02 -5.79
N PRO A 306 -11.74 0.65 -4.78
CA PRO A 306 -12.43 1.65 -3.99
C PRO A 306 -12.43 2.99 -4.72
N TYR A 307 -13.37 3.21 -5.60
CA TYR A 307 -13.52 4.50 -6.30
C TYR A 307 -13.97 5.61 -5.33
N ARG A 308 -13.56 6.86 -5.63
CA ARG A 308 -14.12 8.04 -4.96
C ARG A 308 -15.60 8.14 -5.36
N GLU A 309 -16.43 8.49 -4.40
CA GLU A 309 -17.81 8.89 -4.65
C GLU A 309 -17.75 10.36 -5.10
N ASP A 310 -18.36 10.68 -6.24
CA ASP A 310 -18.46 12.05 -6.80
C ASP A 310 -19.31 12.96 -5.89
#